data_4f65f17185aad0b3252b443cb6fdfa77
#
_entry.id   4f65f17185aad0b3252b443cb6fdfa77
#
_cell.length_a   1.000
_cell.length_b   1.000
_cell.length_c   1.000
_cell.angle_alpha   90.00
_cell.angle_beta   90.00
_cell.angle_gamma   90.00
#
_symmetry.space_group_name_H-M   'P 1'
#
loop_
_entity.id
_entity.type
_entity.pdbx_description
1 polymer ?
#
loop_
_entity_poly.entity_id
_entity_poly.type
_entity_poly.pdbx_seq_one_letter_code
_entity_poly.pdbx_strand_id
1 'polypeptide(L)'
;RRVLFRSSYAVTQLFYDNKKFFDFIQAAREIGITIPIIPGIKPLARLSQLTVVPRTFRCDLPEELASEVLKCKNDEDAQHLGIEWGINQCRELYEAGFHNIHFYTVSAADSVREIVRKLL
;
A
#
# COMPACT_ATOMS: atom_id res chain seq x y z
N ARG A 1 5.12 18.87 -17.44
CA ARG A 1 4.76 18.21 -18.49
C ARG A 1 5.85 17.54 -19.24
N ARG A 2 6.85 18.20 -19.59
CA ARG A 2 7.97 17.62 -20.21
C ARG A 2 8.60 16.55 -19.38
N VAL A 3 8.58 16.70 -18.06
CA VAL A 3 9.10 15.71 -17.14
C VAL A 3 8.40 14.38 -17.33
N LEU A 4 7.11 14.40 -17.62
CA LEU A 4 6.35 13.17 -17.81
C LEU A 4 6.85 12.35 -18.96
N PHE A 5 7.34 12.99 -20.01
CA PHE A 5 7.82 12.25 -21.15
C PHE A 5 9.15 11.58 -20.91
N ARG A 6 9.85 12.01 -19.88
CA ARG A 6 11.15 11.43 -19.55
C ARG A 6 11.10 10.43 -18.44
N SER A 7 9.95 10.32 -17.78
CA SER A 7 9.78 9.36 -16.72
C SER A 7 9.64 7.96 -17.29
N SER A 8 10.42 7.02 -16.76
CA SER A 8 10.30 5.63 -17.16
C SER A 8 9.31 4.86 -16.31
N TYR A 9 8.93 5.39 -15.18
CA TYR A 9 7.91 4.78 -14.31
C TYR A 9 7.37 5.82 -13.33
N ALA A 10 6.29 5.46 -12.63
CA ALA A 10 5.72 6.28 -11.57
C ALA A 10 5.45 5.40 -10.35
N VAL A 11 5.57 5.97 -9.16
CA VAL A 11 5.27 5.28 -7.91
C VAL A 11 4.05 5.95 -7.28
N THR A 12 3.07 5.16 -6.85
CA THR A 12 1.86 5.74 -6.25
C THR A 12 2.11 6.19 -4.82
N GLN A 13 1.24 7.04 -4.31
CA GLN A 13 1.13 7.29 -2.89
C GLN A 13 0.74 5.97 -2.22
N LEU A 14 1.04 5.83 -0.93
CA LEU A 14 0.65 4.61 -0.21
C LEU A 14 -0.86 4.45 -0.20
N PHE A 15 -1.33 3.21 -0.14
CA PHE A 15 -2.75 2.89 -0.11
C PHE A 15 -2.96 1.57 0.61
N TYR A 16 -4.18 1.36 1.09
CA TYR A 16 -4.55 0.13 1.78
C TYR A 16 -5.67 -0.63 1.08
N ASP A 17 -6.30 -0.01 0.07
CA ASP A 17 -7.39 -0.60 -0.68
C ASP A 17 -6.94 -0.86 -2.11
N ASN A 18 -6.66 -2.13 -2.43
CA ASN A 18 -6.18 -2.50 -3.76
C ASN A 18 -7.19 -2.18 -4.86
N LYS A 19 -8.50 -2.24 -4.54
CA LYS A 19 -9.51 -1.92 -5.54
C LYS A 19 -9.33 -0.51 -6.06
N LYS A 20 -9.02 0.43 -5.18
CA LYS A 20 -8.81 1.81 -5.60
C LYS A 20 -7.57 1.94 -6.47
N PHE A 21 -6.55 1.17 -6.18
CA PHE A 21 -5.36 1.13 -7.01
C PHE A 21 -5.70 0.61 -8.41
N PHE A 22 -6.43 -0.49 -8.49
CA PHE A 22 -6.81 -1.06 -9.78
C PHE A 22 -7.69 -0.10 -10.59
N ASP A 23 -8.62 0.58 -9.92
CA ASP A 23 -9.45 1.59 -10.58
C ASP A 23 -8.60 2.74 -11.12
N PHE A 24 -7.60 3.16 -10.36
CA PHE A 24 -6.67 4.20 -10.79
C PHE A 24 -5.88 3.77 -12.02
N ILE A 25 -5.38 2.53 -12.03
CA ILE A 25 -4.64 1.99 -13.16
C ILE A 25 -5.51 1.98 -14.41
N GLN A 26 -6.74 1.51 -14.28
CA GLN A 26 -7.66 1.48 -15.40
C GLN A 26 -7.89 2.88 -15.97
N ALA A 27 -8.16 3.85 -15.10
CA ALA A 27 -8.38 5.23 -15.52
C ALA A 27 -7.15 5.81 -16.22
N ALA A 28 -5.97 5.53 -15.68
CA ALA A 28 -4.72 6.02 -16.28
C ALA A 28 -4.52 5.46 -17.68
N ARG A 29 -4.79 4.16 -17.87
CA ARG A 29 -4.64 3.54 -19.19
C ARG A 29 -5.66 4.08 -20.18
N GLU A 30 -6.86 4.38 -19.74
CA GLU A 30 -7.91 4.91 -20.59
C GLU A 30 -7.57 6.29 -21.14
N ILE A 31 -6.81 7.10 -20.42
CA ILE A 31 -6.42 8.42 -20.88
C ILE A 31 -5.04 8.40 -21.56
N GLY A 32 -4.49 7.22 -21.81
CA GLY A 32 -3.28 7.08 -22.61
C GLY A 32 -1.97 7.05 -21.83
N ILE A 33 -2.01 6.97 -20.51
CA ILE A 33 -0.79 6.84 -19.71
C ILE A 33 -0.34 5.39 -19.76
N THR A 34 0.84 5.14 -20.34
CA THR A 34 1.33 3.78 -20.57
C THR A 34 2.57 3.42 -19.77
N ILE A 35 3.15 4.35 -19.04
CA ILE A 35 4.36 4.05 -18.26
C ILE A 35 4.02 3.06 -17.16
N PRO A 36 4.99 2.25 -16.70
CA PRO A 36 4.77 1.38 -15.55
C PRO A 36 4.43 2.18 -14.32
N ILE A 37 3.44 1.72 -13.59
CA ILE A 37 3.02 2.33 -12.33
C ILE A 37 3.28 1.33 -11.22
N ILE A 38 4.10 1.73 -10.26
CA ILE A 38 4.55 0.85 -9.18
C ILE A 38 3.71 1.15 -7.94
N PRO A 39 3.00 0.14 -7.39
CA PRO A 39 2.21 0.37 -6.19
C PRO A 39 3.07 0.64 -4.96
N GLY A 40 2.67 1.61 -4.16
CA GLY A 40 3.35 1.96 -2.93
C GLY A 40 2.61 1.38 -1.73
N ILE A 41 3.32 0.63 -0.90
CA ILE A 41 2.76 -0.07 0.26
C ILE A 41 3.47 0.40 1.53
N LYS A 42 2.69 0.70 2.56
CA LYS A 42 3.23 1.00 3.89
C LYS A 42 2.40 0.26 4.93
N PRO A 43 2.95 -0.80 5.54
CA PRO A 43 2.21 -1.54 6.56
C PRO A 43 1.88 -0.68 7.76
N LEU A 44 0.70 -0.87 8.32
CA LEU A 44 0.38 -0.29 9.61
C LEU A 44 1.23 -0.96 10.67
N ALA A 45 1.78 -0.17 11.59
CA ALA A 45 2.63 -0.70 12.65
C ALA A 45 2.20 -0.24 14.04
N ARG A 46 1.35 0.77 14.13
CA ARG A 46 0.91 1.33 15.41
C ARG A 46 -0.55 1.75 15.33
N LEU A 47 -1.23 1.70 16.47
CA LEU A 47 -2.62 2.13 16.54
C LEU A 47 -2.82 3.59 16.14
N SER A 48 -1.85 4.45 16.50
CA SER A 48 -1.94 5.87 16.16
C SER A 48 -1.98 6.11 14.65
N GLN A 49 -1.47 5.18 13.85
CA GLN A 49 -1.46 5.35 12.41
C GLN A 49 -2.85 5.26 11.79
N LEU A 50 -3.82 4.75 12.54
CA LEU A 50 -5.20 4.69 12.07
C LEU A 50 -5.73 6.08 11.72
N THR A 51 -5.34 7.10 12.47
CA THR A 51 -5.77 8.47 12.21
C THR A 51 -4.71 9.30 11.50
N VAL A 52 -3.44 9.06 11.84
CA VAL A 52 -2.34 9.88 11.31
C VAL A 52 -2.10 9.61 9.82
N VAL A 53 -2.08 8.34 9.43
CA VAL A 53 -1.76 7.99 8.03
C VAL A 53 -2.81 8.53 7.06
N PRO A 54 -4.12 8.28 7.25
CA PRO A 54 -5.12 8.83 6.33
C PRO A 54 -5.09 10.35 6.27
N ARG A 55 -4.87 11.01 7.40
CA ARG A 55 -4.84 12.46 7.45
C ARG A 55 -3.63 13.03 6.72
N THR A 56 -2.47 12.44 6.94
CA THR A 56 -1.22 12.94 6.39
C THR A 56 -1.11 12.66 4.90
N PHE A 57 -1.51 11.47 4.47
CA PHE A 57 -1.32 11.03 3.10
C PHE A 57 -2.60 11.02 2.29
N ARG A 58 -3.72 11.43 2.89
CA ARG A 58 -5.02 11.52 2.21
C ARG A 58 -5.41 10.22 1.54
N CYS A 59 -5.12 9.11 2.21
CA CYS A 59 -5.54 7.81 1.73
C CYS A 59 -6.71 7.31 2.55
N ASP A 60 -7.51 6.44 1.95
CA ASP A 60 -8.64 5.83 2.64
C ASP A 60 -8.24 4.51 3.27
N LEU A 61 -8.80 4.23 4.44
CA LEU A 61 -8.69 2.92 5.06
C LEU A 61 -9.92 2.12 4.70
N PRO A 62 -9.76 0.90 4.16
CA PRO A 62 -10.91 0.04 3.94
C PRO A 62 -11.65 -0.23 5.24
N GLU A 63 -12.96 -0.34 5.17
CA GLU A 63 -13.77 -0.58 6.35
C GLU A 63 -13.35 -1.86 7.06
N GLU A 64 -13.01 -2.88 6.31
CA GLU A 64 -12.54 -4.15 6.87
C GLU A 64 -11.27 -3.96 7.69
N LEU A 65 -10.32 -3.19 7.18
CA LEU A 65 -9.09 -2.92 7.90
C LEU A 65 -9.36 -2.10 9.16
N ALA A 66 -10.17 -1.05 9.04
CA ALA A 66 -10.51 -0.22 10.18
C ALA A 66 -11.20 -1.01 11.27
N SER A 67 -12.10 -1.92 10.90
CA SER A 67 -12.78 -2.78 11.87
C SER A 67 -11.81 -3.67 12.61
N GLU A 68 -10.84 -4.24 11.91
CA GLU A 68 -9.85 -5.11 12.54
C GLU A 68 -8.91 -4.32 13.45
N VAL A 69 -8.55 -3.10 13.06
CA VAL A 69 -7.70 -2.26 13.92
C VAL A 69 -8.40 -1.92 15.23
N LEU A 70 -9.72 -1.72 15.18
CA LEU A 70 -10.48 -1.43 16.40
C LEU A 70 -10.43 -2.58 17.40
N LYS A 71 -10.16 -3.80 16.95
CA LYS A 71 -10.04 -4.97 17.82
C LYS A 71 -8.65 -5.09 18.42
N CYS A 72 -7.69 -4.32 17.95
CA CYS A 72 -6.33 -4.36 18.46
C CYS A 72 -6.26 -3.66 19.82
N LYS A 73 -5.52 -4.26 20.75
CA LYS A 73 -5.40 -3.73 22.09
C LYS A 73 -4.14 -2.92 22.31
N ASN A 74 -3.14 -3.10 21.47
CA ASN A 74 -1.86 -2.44 21.58
C ASN A 74 -1.19 -2.35 20.21
N ASP A 75 -0.02 -1.72 20.18
CA ASP A 75 0.71 -1.54 18.93
C ASP A 75 1.22 -2.86 18.35
N GLU A 76 1.49 -3.84 19.20
CA GLU A 76 1.94 -5.14 18.71
C GLU A 76 0.84 -5.82 17.90
N ASP A 77 -0.41 -5.76 18.39
CA ASP A 77 -1.55 -6.29 17.64
C ASP A 77 -1.70 -5.56 16.31
N ALA A 78 -1.56 -4.24 16.34
CA ALA A 78 -1.66 -3.43 15.11
C ALA A 78 -0.56 -3.79 14.12
N GLN A 79 0.63 -4.07 14.59
CA GLN A 79 1.74 -4.48 13.73
C GLN A 79 1.45 -5.81 13.05
N HIS A 80 0.94 -6.79 13.81
CA HIS A 80 0.57 -8.08 13.24
C HIS A 80 -0.50 -7.93 12.17
N LEU A 81 -1.52 -7.12 12.45
CA LEU A 81 -2.57 -6.85 11.47
C LEU A 81 -1.99 -6.19 10.23
N GLY A 82 -1.11 -5.21 10.41
CA GLY A 82 -0.48 -4.51 9.29
C GLY A 82 0.33 -5.45 8.41
N ILE A 83 1.05 -6.37 9.02
CA ILE A 83 1.83 -7.37 8.27
C ILE A 83 0.90 -8.27 7.47
N GLU A 84 -0.15 -8.80 8.09
CA GLU A 84 -1.11 -9.67 7.39
C GLU A 84 -1.79 -8.94 6.25
N TRP A 85 -2.24 -7.71 6.49
CA TRP A 85 -2.88 -6.92 5.46
C TRP A 85 -1.92 -6.65 4.31
N GLY A 86 -0.66 -6.30 4.63
CA GLY A 86 0.36 -6.04 3.62
C GLY A 86 0.68 -7.26 2.78
N ILE A 87 0.75 -8.44 3.40
CA ILE A 87 1.00 -9.68 2.68
C ILE A 87 -0.13 -9.94 1.69
N ASN A 88 -1.37 -9.78 2.13
CA ASN A 88 -2.52 -10.01 1.26
C ASN A 88 -2.57 -8.99 0.12
N GLN A 89 -2.28 -7.72 0.40
CA GLN A 89 -2.20 -6.71 -0.65
C GLN A 89 -1.14 -7.06 -1.69
N CYS A 90 0.05 -7.43 -1.23
CA CYS A 90 1.16 -7.74 -2.13
C CYS A 90 0.87 -8.96 -2.98
N ARG A 91 0.26 -10.00 -2.40
CA ARG A 91 -0.10 -11.19 -3.16
C ARG A 91 -1.10 -10.87 -4.25
N GLU A 92 -2.14 -10.11 -3.92
CA GLU A 92 -3.14 -9.74 -4.90
C GLU A 92 -2.55 -8.89 -6.01
N LEU A 93 -1.69 -7.93 -5.66
CA LEU A 93 -1.02 -7.09 -6.64
C LEU A 93 -0.11 -7.92 -7.55
N TYR A 94 0.65 -8.84 -6.97
CA TYR A 94 1.54 -9.69 -7.74
C TYR A 94 0.75 -10.57 -8.73
N GLU A 95 -0.34 -11.14 -8.26
CA GLU A 95 -1.19 -11.99 -9.09
C GLU A 95 -1.86 -11.21 -10.22
N ALA A 96 -2.07 -9.91 -10.00
CA ALA A 96 -2.62 -9.04 -11.02
C ALA A 96 -1.56 -8.52 -12.00
N GLY A 97 -0.30 -8.92 -11.84
CA GLY A 97 0.77 -8.55 -12.75
C GLY A 97 1.70 -7.43 -12.27
N PHE A 98 1.49 -6.91 -11.06
CA PHE A 98 2.34 -5.86 -10.50
C PHE A 98 3.47 -6.49 -9.71
N HIS A 99 4.57 -6.81 -10.39
CA HIS A 99 5.68 -7.53 -9.81
C HIS A 99 6.71 -6.64 -9.13
N ASN A 100 6.59 -5.34 -9.28
CA ASN A 100 7.45 -4.37 -8.61
C ASN A 100 6.60 -3.64 -7.58
N ILE A 101 7.03 -3.62 -6.33
CA ILE A 101 6.30 -2.99 -5.24
C ILE A 101 7.27 -2.10 -4.49
N HIS A 102 6.85 -0.85 -4.24
CA HIS A 102 7.64 0.09 -3.47
C HIS A 102 7.14 0.07 -2.03
N PHE A 103 8.03 -0.13 -1.07
CA PHE A 103 7.68 -0.12 0.34
C PHE A 103 8.12 1.19 0.99
N TYR A 104 7.18 1.86 1.65
CA TYR A 104 7.49 3.01 2.48
C TYR A 104 7.84 2.48 3.86
N THR A 105 9.06 2.75 4.32
CA THR A 105 9.59 2.09 5.50
C THR A 105 9.67 2.97 6.75
N VAL A 106 9.27 4.21 6.68
CA VAL A 106 9.29 5.10 7.85
C VAL A 106 8.44 4.48 8.96
N SER A 107 9.08 4.16 10.08
CA SER A 107 8.46 3.51 11.23
C SER A 107 7.84 2.15 10.92
N ALA A 108 8.27 1.49 9.83
CA ALA A 108 7.69 0.22 9.42
C ALA A 108 8.72 -0.75 8.85
N ALA A 109 10.02 -0.53 9.09
CA ALA A 109 11.06 -1.37 8.50
C ALA A 109 10.94 -2.84 8.89
N ASP A 110 10.63 -3.12 10.15
CA ASP A 110 10.51 -4.50 10.61
C ASP A 110 9.30 -5.19 9.97
N SER A 111 8.20 -4.46 9.81
CA SER A 111 6.99 -5.00 9.17
C SER A 111 7.26 -5.32 7.71
N VAL A 112 7.96 -4.44 7.00
CA VAL A 112 8.31 -4.67 5.60
C VAL A 112 9.19 -5.89 5.47
N ARG A 113 10.17 -6.04 6.38
CA ARG A 113 11.06 -7.19 6.36
C ARG A 113 10.29 -8.50 6.52
N GLU A 114 9.31 -8.53 7.42
CA GLU A 114 8.49 -9.71 7.63
C GLU A 114 7.62 -10.02 6.41
N ILE A 115 7.04 -9.00 5.80
CA ILE A 115 6.23 -9.18 4.60
C ILE A 115 7.07 -9.79 3.48
N VAL A 116 8.24 -9.21 3.23
CA VAL A 116 9.12 -9.70 2.17
C VAL A 116 9.54 -11.13 2.43
N ARG A 117 9.89 -11.45 3.69
CA ARG A 117 10.29 -12.80 4.05
C ARG A 117 9.20 -13.81 3.77
N LYS A 118 7.95 -13.47 4.05
CA LYS A 118 6.83 -14.40 3.85
C LYS A 118 6.40 -14.51 2.39
N LEU A 119 6.71 -13.51 1.57
CA LEU A 119 6.39 -13.56 0.15
C LEU A 119 7.44 -14.33 -0.65
N LEU A 120 8.65 -14.37 -0.16
CA LEU A 120 9.73 -15.12 -0.79
C LEU A 120 9.78 -16.53 -0.23
#